data_6779a5ae54c7a7014c961fde15a26b9e
#
_entry.id   6779a5ae54c7a7014c961fde15a26b9e
#
_cell.length_a   1.000
_cell.length_b   1.000
_cell.length_c   1.000
_cell.angle_alpha   90.00
_cell.angle_beta   90.00
_cell.angle_gamma   90.00
#
_symmetry.space_group_name_H-M   'P 1'
#
loop_
_entity.id
_entity.type
_entity.pdbx_description
1 polymer ?
#
loop_
_entity_poly.entity_id
_entity_poly.type
_entity_poly.pdbx_seq_one_letter_code
_entity_poly.pdbx_strand_id
1 'polypeptide(L)' 'MLLTGKMGIQAKCYTNTVGNSAVQEAVAGKGYYSCDKVMVITNNYFTSSASSLAQSNNVVLWDRDFLKMKLKEVFS' A
#
# COMPACT_ATOMS: atom_id res chain seq x y z
N MET A 1 -4.74 -9.79 4.31
CA MET A 1 -4.00 -8.64 4.86
C MET A 1 -3.08 -9.11 5.98
N LEU A 2 -1.85 -8.67 5.96
CA LEU A 2 -0.89 -8.96 7.02
C LEU A 2 -0.98 -7.87 8.09
N LEU A 3 -1.00 -8.25 9.36
CA LEU A 3 -1.09 -7.30 10.47
C LEU A 3 0.22 -7.30 11.27
N THR A 4 0.71 -6.09 11.59
CA THR A 4 1.87 -5.90 12.46
C THR A 4 1.50 -4.84 13.51
N GLY A 5 1.08 -5.32 14.68
CA GLY A 5 0.50 -4.42 15.67
C GLY A 5 -0.79 -3.81 15.14
N LYS A 6 -0.84 -2.47 15.04
CA LYS A 6 -2.02 -1.75 14.54
C LYS A 6 -1.91 -1.35 13.07
N MET A 7 -0.90 -1.81 12.36
CA MET A 7 -0.72 -1.55 10.94
C MET A 7 -1.11 -2.76 10.12
N GLY A 8 -1.97 -2.57 9.12
CA GLY A 8 -2.27 -3.59 8.12
C GLY A 8 -1.38 -3.38 6.90
N ILE A 9 -0.82 -4.45 6.38
CA ILE A 9 0.03 -4.41 5.19
C ILE A 9 -0.58 -5.31 4.12
N GLN A 10 -0.80 -4.75 2.93
CA GLN A 10 -1.33 -5.46 1.80
C GLN A 10 -0.32 -5.41 0.66
N ALA A 11 0.14 -6.58 0.21
CA ALA A 11 1.07 -6.70 -0.90
C ALA A 11 0.31 -7.07 -2.16
N LYS A 12 0.60 -6.39 -3.26
CA LYS A 12 -0.05 -6.60 -4.56
C LYS A 12 1.00 -6.73 -5.65
N CYS A 13 1.00 -7.87 -6.34
CA CYS A 13 1.84 -8.11 -7.51
C CYS A 13 0.97 -8.01 -8.76
N TYR A 14 1.15 -6.95 -9.53
CA TYR A 14 0.40 -6.71 -10.75
C TYR A 14 1.33 -6.55 -11.95
N THR A 15 0.84 -6.94 -13.12
CA THR A 15 1.53 -6.68 -14.39
C THR A 15 1.26 -5.27 -14.90
N ASN A 16 0.22 -4.62 -14.38
CA ASN A 16 -0.18 -3.26 -14.75
C ASN A 16 -0.14 -2.34 -13.53
N THR A 17 -0.33 -1.04 -13.78
CA THR A 17 -0.43 -0.07 -12.70
C THR A 17 -1.58 -0.40 -11.75
N VAL A 18 -1.40 -0.06 -10.49
CA VAL A 18 -2.37 -0.35 -9.43
C VAL A 18 -3.32 0.83 -9.27
N GLY A 19 -4.61 0.57 -9.41
CA GLY A 19 -5.64 1.60 -9.37
C GLY A 19 -6.37 1.71 -8.04
N ASN A 20 -7.48 2.44 -8.06
CA ASN A 20 -8.26 2.77 -6.87
C ASN A 20 -8.76 1.56 -6.10
N SER A 21 -9.08 0.45 -6.78
CA SER A 21 -9.62 -0.74 -6.12
C SER A 21 -8.69 -1.28 -5.04
N ALA A 22 -7.38 -1.24 -5.27
CA ALA A 22 -6.40 -1.70 -4.28
C ALA A 22 -6.43 -0.82 -3.02
N VAL A 23 -6.55 0.50 -3.21
CA VAL A 23 -6.65 1.43 -2.08
C VAL A 23 -7.98 1.25 -1.35
N GLN A 24 -9.08 1.04 -2.08
CA GLN A 24 -10.39 0.79 -1.47
C GLN A 24 -10.39 -0.49 -0.65
N GLU A 25 -9.76 -1.56 -1.14
CA GLU A 25 -9.59 -2.80 -0.38
C GLU A 25 -8.81 -2.57 0.91
N ALA A 26 -7.75 -1.77 0.84
CA ALA A 26 -6.93 -1.47 2.00
C ALA A 26 -7.71 -0.68 3.05
N VAL A 27 -8.50 0.31 2.62
CA VAL A 27 -9.35 1.09 3.52
C VAL A 27 -10.41 0.20 4.19
N ALA A 28 -11.03 -0.68 3.42
CA ALA A 28 -12.00 -1.63 3.96
C ALA A 28 -11.36 -2.58 4.98
N GLY A 29 -10.16 -3.08 4.68
CA GLY A 29 -9.42 -3.95 5.59
C GLY A 29 -9.00 -3.22 6.87
N LYS A 30 -8.66 -1.93 6.77
CA LYS A 30 -8.34 -1.11 7.92
C LYS A 30 -9.50 -1.09 8.92
N GLY A 31 -10.71 -0.88 8.43
CA GLY A 31 -11.90 -0.90 9.26
C GLY A 31 -12.21 -2.27 9.82
N TYR A 32 -12.14 -3.30 8.98
CA TYR A 32 -12.43 -4.67 9.37
C TYR A 32 -11.52 -5.20 10.47
N TYR A 33 -10.21 -4.90 10.38
CA TYR A 33 -9.22 -5.38 11.34
C TYR A 33 -8.91 -4.37 12.43
N SER A 34 -9.62 -3.25 12.49
CA SER A 34 -9.41 -2.19 13.48
C SER A 34 -7.96 -1.68 13.50
N CYS A 35 -7.35 -1.54 12.33
CA CYS A 35 -6.00 -1.02 12.19
C CYS A 35 -6.01 0.51 12.24
N ASP A 36 -5.00 1.10 12.84
CA ASP A 36 -4.83 2.56 12.82
C ASP A 36 -4.33 3.05 11.48
N LYS A 37 -3.48 2.25 10.83
CA LYS A 37 -2.86 2.58 9.56
C LYS A 37 -2.89 1.36 8.66
N VAL A 38 -2.82 1.62 7.34
CA VAL A 38 -2.72 0.55 6.37
C VAL A 38 -1.74 0.97 5.27
N MET A 39 -1.03 -0.01 4.73
CA MET A 39 -0.02 0.18 3.71
C MET A 39 -0.30 -0.76 2.54
N VAL A 40 -0.15 -0.26 1.31
CA VAL A 40 -0.19 -1.09 0.10
C VAL A 40 1.19 -1.07 -0.53
N ILE A 41 1.77 -2.24 -0.74
CA ILE A 41 3.07 -2.41 -1.37
C ILE A 41 2.88 -3.09 -2.71
N THR A 42 3.49 -2.56 -3.75
CA THR A 42 3.44 -3.19 -5.08
C THR A 42 4.81 -3.18 -5.75
N ASN A 43 5.02 -4.13 -6.66
CA ASN A 43 6.19 -4.15 -7.53
C ASN A 43 5.97 -3.32 -8.80
N ASN A 44 4.89 -2.55 -8.85
CA ASN A 44 4.51 -1.70 -9.98
C ASN A 44 4.29 -0.27 -9.49
N TYR A 45 3.51 0.52 -10.20
CA TYR A 45 3.23 1.91 -9.87
C TYR A 45 1.74 2.10 -9.62
N PHE A 46 1.40 3.14 -8.86
CA PHE A 46 0.01 3.50 -8.60
C PHE A 46 -0.44 4.57 -9.58
N THR A 47 -1.74 4.55 -9.93
CA THR A 47 -2.34 5.63 -10.72
C THR A 47 -2.40 6.91 -9.88
N SER A 48 -2.52 8.06 -10.55
CA SER A 48 -2.70 9.34 -9.87
C SER A 48 -3.93 9.34 -8.98
N SER A 49 -5.02 8.72 -9.46
CA SER A 49 -6.27 8.61 -8.68
C SER A 49 -6.05 7.77 -7.42
N ALA A 50 -5.32 6.67 -7.53
CA ALA A 50 -5.02 5.82 -6.37
C ALA A 50 -4.19 6.56 -5.33
N SER A 51 -3.20 7.34 -5.78
CA SER A 51 -2.36 8.14 -4.88
C SER A 51 -3.18 9.20 -4.15
N SER A 52 -4.09 9.88 -4.85
CA SER A 52 -4.97 10.88 -4.24
C SER A 52 -5.92 10.25 -3.23
N LEU A 53 -6.52 9.11 -3.58
CA LEU A 53 -7.43 8.38 -2.70
C LEU A 53 -6.70 7.90 -1.45
N ALA A 54 -5.49 7.40 -1.60
CA ALA A 54 -4.67 6.93 -0.48
C ALA A 54 -4.35 8.08 0.48
N GLN A 55 -3.98 9.24 -0.06
CA GLN A 55 -3.69 10.42 0.75
C GLN A 55 -4.91 10.85 1.57
N SER A 56 -6.09 10.86 0.94
CA SER A 56 -7.34 11.25 1.62
C SER A 56 -7.73 10.29 2.73
N ASN A 57 -7.30 9.03 2.66
CA ASN A 57 -7.69 7.98 3.60
C ASN A 57 -6.53 7.50 4.50
N ASN A 58 -5.42 8.22 4.50
CA ASN A 58 -4.24 7.88 5.30
C ASN A 58 -3.71 6.48 5.02
N VAL A 59 -3.70 6.10 3.73
CA VAL A 59 -3.11 4.85 3.26
C VAL A 59 -1.70 5.13 2.79
N VAL A 60 -0.74 4.36 3.27
CA VAL A 60 0.66 4.48 2.85
C VAL A 60 0.86 3.62 1.60
N LEU A 61 1.45 4.19 0.56
CA LEU A 61 1.73 3.47 -0.68
C LEU A 61 3.23 3.33 -0.89
N TRP A 62 3.66 2.10 -1.13
CA TRP A 62 5.03 1.80 -1.54
C TRP A 62 4.99 1.27 -2.96
N ASP A 63 5.41 2.09 -3.92
CA ASP A 63 5.53 1.66 -5.30
C ASP A 63 6.88 0.97 -5.55
N ARG A 64 7.13 0.61 -6.81
CA ARG A 64 8.34 -0.08 -7.21
C ARG A 64 9.61 0.68 -6.84
N ASP A 65 9.63 1.99 -7.07
CA ASP A 65 10.82 2.79 -6.81
C ASP A 65 11.09 2.92 -5.32
N PHE A 66 10.04 3.15 -4.54
CA PHE A 66 10.16 3.25 -3.09
C PHE A 66 10.59 1.91 -2.48
N LEU A 67 10.01 0.82 -2.96
CA LEU A 67 10.37 -0.53 -2.51
C LEU A 67 11.85 -0.83 -2.80
N LYS A 68 12.34 -0.50 -4.00
CA LYS A 68 13.75 -0.68 -4.36
C LYS A 68 14.66 0.12 -3.44
N MET A 69 14.28 1.36 -3.14
CA MET A 69 15.06 2.21 -2.24
C MET A 69 15.16 1.60 -0.85
N LYS A 70 14.05 1.09 -0.31
CA LYS A 70 14.02 0.46 1.01
C LYS A 70 14.82 -0.84 1.06
N LEU A 71 14.73 -1.66 0.03
CA LEU A 71 15.52 -2.89 -0.07
C LEU A 71 17.02 -2.56 -0.12
N LYS A 72 17.40 -1.53 -0.86
CA LYS A 72 18.79 -1.09 -0.95
C LYS A 72 19.32 -0.63 0.41
N GLU A 73 18.51 0.10 1.18
CA GLU A 73 18.88 0.52 2.53
C GLU A 73 19.13 -0.68 3.46
N VAL A 74 18.33 -1.73 3.32
CA VAL A 74 18.41 -2.92 4.18
C VAL A 74 19.61 -3.78 3.80
N PHE A 75 19.91 -3.89 2.51
CA PHE A 75 20.94 -4.81 2.00
C PHE A 75 22.23 -4.14 1.53
N SER A 76 22.38 -2.85 1.74
CA SER A 76 23.63 -2.15 1.36
C SER A 76 24.68 -2.19 2.44
#